data_baabec34449ebccc6de64119ebc75ed4
#
_entry.id   baabec34449ebccc6de64119ebc75ed4
#
_cell.length_a   1.000
_cell.length_b   1.000
_cell.length_c   1.000
_cell.angle_alpha   90.00
_cell.angle_beta   90.00
_cell.angle_gamma   90.00
#
_symmetry.space_group_name_H-M   'P 1'
#
loop_
_entity.id
_entity.type
_entity.pdbx_description
1 polymer ?
#
loop_
_entity_poly.entity_id
_entity_poly.type
_entity_poly.pdbx_seq_one_letter_code
_entity_poly.pdbx_strand_id
1 'polypeptide(L)'
;MKKYFIAVAALAFLAACSGKAAKDAPVVIEEESVAVAEAVPDASSLPKLPVVKTKPAKPINMRDSLKVDPKKGAVVQKKYKGTVPAADGPGIVYDLTLFYQQDSEDGVYELDATYLEAKNGKDQTFTSTGKRQVKKGTPADASAVVYELIPSDGSMVFYFQAEGDSLTMLNQELQKAASDLNYTLKLVQ
;
A
#
# COMPACT_ATOMS: atom_id res chain seq x y z
N MET A 1 -10.98 -47.23 -9.83
CA MET A 1 -10.33 -48.02 -10.91
C MET A 1 -10.28 -47.17 -12.18
N LYS A 2 -9.13 -46.65 -12.54
CA LYS A 2 -8.55 -46.55 -13.88
C LYS A 2 -7.28 -45.70 -13.78
N LYS A 3 -6.17 -46.36 -13.81
CA LYS A 3 -4.81 -45.85 -13.95
C LYS A 3 -4.57 -45.56 -15.42
N TYR A 4 -3.97 -44.42 -15.76
CA TYR A 4 -3.29 -44.24 -17.04
C TYR A 4 -1.86 -43.77 -16.80
N PHE A 5 -0.94 -44.64 -17.08
CA PHE A 5 0.49 -44.43 -17.34
C PHE A 5 0.65 -44.00 -18.80
N ILE A 6 1.42 -43.00 -19.14
CA ILE A 6 2.09 -42.85 -20.45
C ILE A 6 3.47 -42.24 -20.18
N ALA A 7 4.39 -42.86 -20.50
CA ALA A 7 5.73 -43.15 -20.89
C ALA A 7 6.39 -42.03 -21.72
N VAL A 8 7.58 -41.67 -21.28
CA VAL A 8 8.90 -41.40 -21.90
C VAL A 8 8.97 -41.34 -23.44
N ALA A 9 9.61 -40.28 -23.96
CA ALA A 9 10.48 -40.36 -25.13
C ALA A 9 11.62 -39.33 -25.04
N ALA A 10 12.82 -39.84 -24.87
CA ALA A 10 14.08 -39.12 -25.06
C ALA A 10 14.43 -39.10 -26.55
N LEU A 11 14.92 -37.95 -27.06
CA LEU A 11 15.60 -37.88 -28.35
C LEU A 11 16.88 -37.05 -28.22
N ALA A 12 17.98 -37.76 -28.26
CA ALA A 12 19.32 -37.22 -28.42
C ALA A 12 19.59 -36.95 -29.92
N PHE A 13 20.12 -35.77 -30.25
CA PHE A 13 20.80 -35.55 -31.54
C PHE A 13 22.19 -35.00 -31.30
N LEU A 14 23.17 -35.84 -31.54
CA LEU A 14 24.56 -35.49 -31.80
C LEU A 14 24.73 -35.15 -33.28
N ALA A 15 25.33 -34.01 -33.59
CA ALA A 15 26.02 -33.86 -34.86
C ALA A 15 27.23 -32.91 -34.67
N ALA A 16 28.40 -33.51 -34.79
CA ALA A 16 29.68 -32.83 -34.89
C ALA A 16 29.89 -32.32 -36.32
N CYS A 17 30.51 -31.17 -36.44
CA CYS A 17 31.42 -30.91 -37.57
C CYS A 17 32.44 -29.83 -37.26
N SER A 18 33.67 -30.19 -37.50
CA SER A 18 34.96 -29.53 -37.35
C SER A 18 35.19 -28.35 -38.30
N GLY A 19 36.05 -27.39 -37.90
CA GLY A 19 36.69 -26.50 -38.86
C GLY A 19 37.40 -25.25 -38.34
N LYS A 20 38.68 -25.37 -37.96
CA LYS A 20 39.85 -24.53 -38.22
C LYS A 20 39.99 -23.13 -37.63
N ALA A 21 40.99 -23.05 -36.80
CA ALA A 21 41.88 -22.01 -36.27
C ALA A 21 41.95 -20.63 -36.92
N ALA A 22 42.02 -19.58 -36.08
CA ALA A 22 43.10 -18.57 -36.02
C ALA A 22 42.93 -17.57 -34.85
N LYS A 23 43.98 -17.53 -33.99
CA LYS A 23 44.66 -16.42 -33.32
C LYS A 23 43.99 -15.45 -32.37
N ASP A 24 44.46 -15.62 -31.11
CA ASP A 24 44.88 -14.60 -30.14
C ASP A 24 44.00 -13.35 -29.86
N ALA A 25 43.32 -13.37 -28.73
CA ALA A 25 43.34 -12.31 -27.71
C ALA A 25 42.70 -12.86 -26.40
N PRO A 26 43.14 -12.47 -25.19
CA PRO A 26 42.62 -13.01 -23.94
C PRO A 26 41.23 -12.43 -23.64
N VAL A 27 40.24 -13.28 -23.65
CA VAL A 27 38.90 -12.98 -23.13
C VAL A 27 38.95 -13.11 -21.61
N VAL A 28 38.80 -12.00 -20.94
CA VAL A 28 38.49 -11.92 -19.54
C VAL A 28 37.11 -12.61 -19.36
N ILE A 29 37.10 -13.72 -18.65
CA ILE A 29 35.88 -14.38 -18.25
C ILE A 29 35.34 -13.58 -17.08
N GLU A 30 34.39 -12.68 -17.31
CA GLU A 30 33.50 -12.17 -16.29
C GLU A 30 32.57 -13.33 -15.92
N GLU A 31 32.75 -13.86 -14.73
CA GLU A 31 31.78 -14.71 -14.08
C GLU A 31 30.50 -13.89 -13.85
N GLU A 32 29.51 -14.08 -14.71
CA GLU A 32 28.17 -13.58 -14.52
C GLU A 32 27.54 -14.39 -13.39
N SER A 33 27.75 -13.93 -12.15
CA SER A 33 27.02 -14.32 -10.99
C SER A 33 25.56 -13.91 -11.19
N VAL A 34 24.73 -14.85 -11.64
CA VAL A 34 23.28 -14.69 -11.62
C VAL A 34 22.83 -14.74 -10.17
N ALA A 35 22.91 -13.62 -9.50
CA ALA A 35 22.17 -13.39 -8.29
C ALA A 35 20.70 -13.29 -8.69
N VAL A 36 19.94 -14.35 -8.40
CA VAL A 36 18.48 -14.28 -8.35
C VAL A 36 18.15 -13.31 -7.23
N ALA A 37 18.01 -12.04 -7.57
CA ALA A 37 17.42 -11.08 -6.69
C ALA A 37 15.93 -11.44 -6.61
N GLU A 38 15.53 -12.07 -5.52
CA GLU A 38 14.14 -12.08 -5.11
C GLU A 38 13.68 -10.62 -5.11
N ALA A 39 12.71 -10.32 -5.97
CA ALA A 39 12.10 -9.01 -6.05
C ALA A 39 11.39 -8.74 -4.72
N VAL A 40 12.05 -8.01 -3.84
CA VAL A 40 11.41 -7.39 -2.69
C VAL A 40 10.36 -6.44 -3.26
N PRO A 41 9.05 -6.62 -2.98
CA PRO A 41 8.05 -5.67 -3.45
C PRO A 41 8.40 -4.29 -2.90
N ASP A 42 8.69 -3.40 -3.83
CA ASP A 42 9.15 -2.04 -3.60
C ASP A 42 8.16 -1.28 -2.70
N ALA A 43 8.66 -0.67 -1.63
CA ALA A 43 7.91 0.27 -0.79
C ALA A 43 7.31 1.44 -1.61
N SER A 44 7.73 1.59 -2.87
CA SER A 44 7.21 2.52 -3.88
C SER A 44 5.76 2.25 -4.29
N SER A 45 5.19 1.08 -3.99
CA SER A 45 3.80 0.73 -4.35
C SER A 45 2.74 1.30 -3.40
N LEU A 46 3.15 1.91 -2.29
CA LEU A 46 2.22 2.59 -1.38
C LEU A 46 1.82 3.96 -1.92
N PRO A 47 0.55 4.38 -1.73
CA PRO A 47 0.08 5.66 -2.21
C PRO A 47 0.88 6.81 -1.58
N LYS A 48 1.57 7.58 -2.42
CA LYS A 48 2.17 8.86 -2.02
C LYS A 48 1.10 9.93 -2.12
N LEU A 49 0.90 10.72 -1.07
CA LEU A 49 0.05 11.89 -1.15
C LEU A 49 0.62 12.82 -2.23
N PRO A 50 -0.20 13.27 -3.19
CA PRO A 50 0.24 14.27 -4.15
C PRO A 50 0.61 15.55 -3.40
N VAL A 51 1.70 16.17 -3.80
CA VAL A 51 2.12 17.48 -3.29
C VAL A 51 1.16 18.53 -3.85
N VAL A 52 -0.01 18.67 -3.23
CA VAL A 52 -0.92 19.79 -3.52
C VAL A 52 -0.39 20.97 -2.75
N LYS A 53 0.06 21.99 -3.49
CA LYS A 53 0.35 23.32 -2.93
C LYS A 53 -0.97 23.97 -2.52
N THR A 54 -1.52 23.57 -1.38
CA THR A 54 -2.70 24.24 -0.83
C THR A 54 -2.27 25.44 -0.02
N LYS A 55 -2.76 26.61 -0.43
CA LYS A 55 -2.90 27.80 0.40
C LYS A 55 -3.57 27.36 1.72
N PRO A 56 -3.16 27.87 2.91
CA PRO A 56 -3.78 27.47 4.16
C PRO A 56 -5.27 27.81 4.13
N ALA A 57 -6.10 26.83 3.83
CA ALA A 57 -7.53 26.91 3.98
C ALA A 57 -7.84 26.79 5.47
N LYS A 58 -8.83 27.57 5.93
CA LYS A 58 -9.41 27.44 7.28
C LYS A 58 -9.67 25.97 7.56
N PRO A 59 -9.30 25.43 8.74
CA PRO A 59 -9.49 24.01 9.02
C PRO A 59 -10.97 23.65 8.82
N ILE A 60 -11.22 22.79 7.84
CA ILE A 60 -12.56 22.26 7.58
C ILE A 60 -12.76 21.17 8.63
N ASN A 61 -13.72 21.39 9.54
CA ASN A 61 -14.13 20.33 10.45
C ASN A 61 -14.90 19.27 9.66
N MET A 62 -14.27 18.15 9.34
CA MET A 62 -14.88 17.08 8.54
C MET A 62 -16.11 16.46 9.21
N ARG A 63 -16.23 16.56 10.54
CA ARG A 63 -17.43 16.14 11.26
C ARG A 63 -18.68 16.87 10.76
N ASP A 64 -18.57 18.16 10.46
CA ASP A 64 -19.69 19.00 10.01
C ASP A 64 -20.10 18.67 8.56
N SER A 65 -19.23 17.98 7.82
CA SER A 65 -19.49 17.49 6.46
C SER A 65 -20.22 16.14 6.45
N LEU A 66 -20.33 15.47 7.59
CA LEU A 66 -21.03 14.19 7.71
C LEU A 66 -22.55 14.41 7.61
N LYS A 67 -23.19 13.78 6.63
CA LYS A 67 -24.66 13.76 6.53
C LYS A 67 -25.20 12.76 7.54
N VAL A 68 -25.86 13.26 8.59
CA VAL A 68 -26.41 12.46 9.67
C VAL A 68 -27.83 12.00 9.30
N ASP A 69 -28.07 10.68 9.39
CA ASP A 69 -29.39 10.06 9.28
C ASP A 69 -29.82 9.55 10.67
N PRO A 70 -30.97 10.02 11.23
CA PRO A 70 -31.43 9.56 12.56
C PRO A 70 -31.58 8.04 12.71
N LYS A 71 -31.72 7.31 11.62
CA LYS A 71 -31.86 5.85 11.59
C LYS A 71 -30.55 5.07 11.66
N LYS A 72 -29.41 5.74 11.49
CA LYS A 72 -28.08 5.11 11.40
C LYS A 72 -27.28 5.18 12.70
N GLY A 73 -27.95 5.39 13.83
CA GLY A 73 -27.31 5.43 15.14
C GLY A 73 -26.49 6.69 15.43
N ALA A 74 -25.73 6.66 16.51
CA ALA A 74 -24.94 7.80 16.97
C ALA A 74 -23.74 8.07 16.05
N VAL A 75 -23.30 9.32 16.00
CA VAL A 75 -22.03 9.69 15.32
C VAL A 75 -20.86 9.22 16.17
N VAL A 76 -19.99 8.47 15.56
CA VAL A 76 -18.75 7.92 16.14
C VAL A 76 -17.57 8.69 15.57
N GLN A 77 -16.61 9.02 16.42
CA GLN A 77 -15.29 9.50 16.04
C GLN A 77 -14.26 8.47 16.48
N LYS A 78 -13.37 8.09 15.56
CA LYS A 78 -12.20 7.26 15.86
C LYS A 78 -10.95 7.92 15.33
N LYS A 79 -9.92 7.95 16.15
CA LYS A 79 -8.63 8.52 15.79
C LYS A 79 -7.55 7.45 15.83
N TYR A 80 -6.79 7.34 14.74
CA TYR A 80 -5.71 6.37 14.58
C TYR A 80 -4.40 7.09 14.29
N LYS A 81 -3.31 6.59 14.85
CA LYS A 81 -1.99 7.17 14.63
C LYS A 81 -0.94 6.07 14.41
N GLY A 82 0.03 6.34 13.55
CA GLY A 82 1.17 5.46 13.31
C GLY A 82 2.21 6.09 12.41
N THR A 83 3.43 5.59 12.50
CA THR A 83 4.50 5.96 11.56
C THR A 83 4.68 4.82 10.57
N VAL A 84 4.55 5.13 9.29
CA VAL A 84 4.76 4.18 8.18
C VAL A 84 6.07 4.52 7.46
N PRO A 85 6.66 3.56 6.73
CA PRO A 85 7.88 3.80 5.97
C PRO A 85 7.68 4.90 4.91
N ALA A 86 8.72 5.70 4.70
CA ALA A 86 8.84 6.61 3.57
C ALA A 86 9.89 6.09 2.58
N ALA A 87 9.73 6.41 1.30
CA ALA A 87 10.77 6.11 0.31
C ALA A 87 12.04 6.92 0.56
N ASP A 88 11.86 8.18 1.01
CA ASP A 88 12.93 9.11 1.34
C ASP A 88 12.67 9.65 2.76
N GLY A 89 13.62 9.47 3.67
CA GLY A 89 13.54 9.97 5.05
C GLY A 89 13.13 8.93 6.09
N PRO A 90 13.01 9.36 7.37
CA PRO A 90 12.79 8.46 8.50
C PRO A 90 11.39 7.81 8.53
N GLY A 91 10.40 8.39 7.84
CA GLY A 91 9.03 7.87 7.80
C GLY A 91 7.98 8.96 7.62
N ILE A 92 6.72 8.53 7.58
CA ILE A 92 5.55 9.40 7.51
C ILE A 92 4.68 9.11 8.72
N VAL A 93 4.41 10.11 9.53
CA VAL A 93 3.44 10.01 10.62
C VAL A 93 2.05 10.27 10.05
N TYR A 94 1.19 9.26 10.11
CA TYR A 94 -0.23 9.39 9.81
C TYR A 94 -1.02 9.64 11.09
N ASP A 95 -1.87 10.67 11.06
CA ASP A 95 -2.88 10.99 12.06
C ASP A 95 -4.23 11.02 11.34
N LEU A 96 -5.00 9.93 11.48
CA LEU A 96 -6.25 9.69 10.76
C LEU A 96 -7.43 9.80 11.70
N THR A 97 -8.34 10.71 11.41
CA THR A 97 -9.62 10.84 12.11
C THR A 97 -10.77 10.42 11.20
N LEU A 98 -11.61 9.51 11.69
CA LEU A 98 -12.80 9.02 11.01
C LEU A 98 -14.05 9.50 11.74
N PHE A 99 -15.05 9.96 10.98
CA PHE A 99 -16.38 10.32 11.46
C PHE A 99 -17.42 9.53 10.68
N TYR A 100 -18.27 8.78 11.38
CA TYR A 100 -19.30 7.95 10.75
C TYR A 100 -20.43 7.68 11.75
N GLN A 101 -21.57 7.21 11.28
CA GLN A 101 -22.64 6.71 12.15
C GLN A 101 -22.49 5.21 12.38
N GLN A 102 -22.90 4.76 13.55
CA GLN A 102 -22.69 3.40 14.07
C GLN A 102 -23.13 2.31 13.09
N ASP A 103 -24.28 2.51 12.43
CA ASP A 103 -24.88 1.58 11.48
C ASP A 103 -24.71 2.05 10.02
N SER A 104 -23.61 2.76 9.72
CA SER A 104 -23.31 3.26 8.39
C SER A 104 -21.98 2.75 7.84
N GLU A 105 -22.04 2.25 6.61
CA GLU A 105 -20.83 1.94 5.83
C GLU A 105 -20.15 3.21 5.28
N ASP A 106 -20.86 4.34 5.24
CA ASP A 106 -20.35 5.63 4.80
C ASP A 106 -19.88 6.49 5.96
N GLY A 107 -18.96 7.39 5.68
CA GLY A 107 -18.45 8.37 6.61
C GLY A 107 -17.58 9.41 5.91
N VAL A 108 -16.92 10.22 6.71
CA VAL A 108 -15.91 11.18 6.24
C VAL A 108 -14.62 11.02 7.04
N TYR A 109 -13.52 11.48 6.48
CA TYR A 109 -12.22 11.38 7.13
C TYR A 109 -11.41 12.68 7.00
N GLU A 110 -10.47 12.83 7.92
CA GLU A 110 -9.36 13.77 7.87
C GLU A 110 -8.07 12.99 8.14
N LEU A 111 -7.10 13.11 7.26
CA LEU A 111 -5.80 12.45 7.35
C LEU A 111 -4.69 13.48 7.23
N ASP A 112 -3.95 13.67 8.31
CA ASP A 112 -2.70 14.41 8.31
C ASP A 112 -1.53 13.44 8.10
N ALA A 113 -0.76 13.66 7.03
CA ALA A 113 0.46 12.93 6.74
C ALA A 113 1.65 13.85 6.93
N THR A 114 2.42 13.63 7.99
CA THR A 114 3.63 14.37 8.30
C THR A 114 4.85 13.59 7.84
N TYR A 115 5.48 14.05 6.78
CA TYR A 115 6.75 13.55 6.28
C TYR A 115 7.87 14.08 7.16
N LEU A 116 8.58 13.17 7.80
CA LEU A 116 9.67 13.53 8.71
C LEU A 116 10.91 13.92 7.90
N GLU A 117 11.56 15.02 8.29
CA GLU A 117 12.79 15.54 7.67
C GLU A 117 12.73 15.77 6.15
N ALA A 118 11.53 15.96 5.60
CA ALA A 118 11.28 15.94 4.16
C ALA A 118 11.92 17.11 3.40
N LYS A 119 11.92 18.32 3.95
CA LYS A 119 12.43 19.50 3.27
C LYS A 119 13.44 20.25 4.12
N ASN A 120 14.71 20.22 3.70
CA ASN A 120 15.81 20.86 4.45
C ASN A 120 15.89 20.37 5.92
N GLY A 121 15.66 19.09 6.16
CA GLY A 121 15.62 18.47 7.48
C GLY A 121 14.47 18.91 8.38
N LYS A 122 13.37 19.44 7.79
CA LYS A 122 12.15 19.84 8.50
C LYS A 122 10.98 18.97 8.11
N ASP A 123 10.10 18.72 9.06
CA ASP A 123 8.86 18.01 8.83
C ASP A 123 7.91 18.82 7.92
N GLN A 124 7.17 18.10 7.09
CA GLN A 124 6.17 18.68 6.21
C GLN A 124 4.86 17.91 6.32
N THR A 125 3.78 18.59 6.72
CA THR A 125 2.46 17.99 6.85
C THR A 125 1.59 18.33 5.66
N PHE A 126 0.86 17.31 5.18
CA PHE A 126 -0.18 17.42 4.16
C PHE A 126 -1.48 16.87 4.72
N THR A 127 -2.57 17.61 4.55
CA THR A 127 -3.90 17.17 4.98
C THR A 127 -4.70 16.70 3.78
N SER A 128 -5.28 15.52 3.89
CA SER A 128 -6.25 14.96 2.95
C SER A 128 -7.58 14.78 3.65
N THR A 129 -8.67 15.19 2.98
CA THR A 129 -10.03 15.03 3.51
C THR A 129 -10.94 14.44 2.44
N GLY A 130 -11.98 13.73 2.87
CA GLY A 130 -12.88 13.11 1.91
C GLY A 130 -13.90 12.18 2.52
N LYS A 131 -14.36 11.23 1.69
CA LYS A 131 -15.32 10.21 2.08
C LYS A 131 -14.61 8.95 2.57
N ARG A 132 -15.17 8.31 3.59
CA ARG A 132 -14.85 6.94 3.98
C ARG A 132 -15.98 6.03 3.53
N GLN A 133 -15.64 4.90 2.90
CA GLN A 133 -16.55 3.80 2.60
C GLN A 133 -16.02 2.49 3.15
N VAL A 134 -16.91 1.55 3.46
CA VAL A 134 -16.54 0.19 3.87
C VAL A 134 -16.64 -0.73 2.68
N LYS A 135 -15.55 -1.46 2.41
CA LYS A 135 -15.51 -2.61 1.49
C LYS A 135 -15.33 -3.90 2.28
N LYS A 136 -15.85 -4.99 1.75
CA LYS A 136 -15.65 -6.33 2.33
C LYS A 136 -14.74 -7.15 1.42
N GLY A 137 -13.82 -7.86 2.05
CA GLY A 137 -12.90 -8.77 1.40
C GLY A 137 -11.63 -8.12 0.86
N THR A 138 -10.55 -8.89 0.97
CA THR A 138 -9.28 -8.70 0.28
C THR A 138 -8.95 -9.97 -0.48
N PRO A 139 -7.97 -9.98 -1.40
CA PRO A 139 -7.54 -11.21 -2.08
C PRO A 139 -7.10 -12.33 -1.11
N ALA A 140 -6.58 -11.97 0.07
CA ALA A 140 -6.12 -12.91 1.09
C ALA A 140 -7.20 -13.33 2.09
N ASP A 141 -8.24 -12.50 2.31
CA ASP A 141 -9.30 -12.74 3.31
C ASP A 141 -10.63 -12.15 2.83
N ALA A 142 -11.57 -13.01 2.45
CA ALA A 142 -12.90 -12.61 1.99
C ALA A 142 -13.76 -11.96 3.09
N SER A 143 -13.42 -12.15 4.37
CA SER A 143 -14.13 -11.57 5.52
C SER A 143 -13.56 -10.24 5.98
N ALA A 144 -12.41 -9.82 5.46
CA ALA A 144 -11.74 -8.59 5.83
C ALA A 144 -12.64 -7.37 5.66
N VAL A 145 -12.56 -6.43 6.60
CA VAL A 145 -13.20 -5.12 6.51
C VAL A 145 -12.16 -4.12 6.08
N VAL A 146 -12.40 -3.45 4.95
CA VAL A 146 -11.49 -2.46 4.38
C VAL A 146 -12.15 -1.08 4.40
N TYR A 147 -11.46 -0.09 4.94
CA TYR A 147 -11.84 1.32 4.82
C TYR A 147 -11.19 1.90 3.57
N GLU A 148 -12.02 2.32 2.64
CA GLU A 148 -11.65 3.06 1.45
C GLU A 148 -11.79 4.55 1.74
N LEU A 149 -10.68 5.29 1.68
CA LEU A 149 -10.64 6.73 1.89
C LEU A 149 -10.50 7.42 0.53
N ILE A 150 -11.59 8.06 0.09
CA ILE A 150 -11.70 8.70 -1.21
C ILE A 150 -11.49 10.20 -1.03
N PRO A 151 -10.33 10.75 -1.47
CA PRO A 151 -10.04 12.17 -1.32
C PRO A 151 -10.99 13.06 -2.11
N SER A 152 -11.37 14.20 -1.52
CA SER A 152 -12.26 15.19 -2.16
C SER A 152 -11.62 15.94 -3.33
N ASP A 153 -10.29 15.94 -3.41
CA ASP A 153 -9.51 16.59 -4.46
C ASP A 153 -9.21 15.69 -5.67
N GLY A 154 -9.72 14.44 -5.63
CA GLY A 154 -9.49 13.45 -6.69
C GLY A 154 -8.10 12.83 -6.69
N SER A 155 -7.33 13.00 -5.63
CA SER A 155 -6.05 12.33 -5.46
C SER A 155 -6.22 10.83 -5.21
N MET A 156 -5.10 10.12 -4.99
CA MET A 156 -5.09 8.66 -4.85
C MET A 156 -5.88 8.20 -3.61
N VAL A 157 -6.71 7.18 -3.81
CA VAL A 157 -7.50 6.52 -2.76
C VAL A 157 -6.57 5.72 -1.83
N PHE A 158 -6.83 5.79 -0.53
CA PHE A 158 -6.15 4.97 0.47
C PHE A 158 -7.04 3.82 0.90
N TYR A 159 -6.42 2.67 1.13
CA TYR A 159 -7.09 1.49 1.66
C TYR A 159 -6.46 1.05 2.97
N PHE A 160 -7.30 0.78 3.97
CA PHE A 160 -6.88 0.28 5.27
C PHE A 160 -7.72 -0.92 5.68
N GLN A 161 -7.09 -2.05 5.96
CA GLN A 161 -7.77 -3.18 6.58
C GLN A 161 -7.95 -2.91 8.07
N ALA A 162 -9.21 -3.02 8.55
CA ALA A 162 -9.53 -2.84 9.95
C ALA A 162 -9.31 -4.17 10.71
N GLU A 163 -8.50 -4.13 11.77
CA GLU A 163 -8.12 -5.29 12.58
C GLU A 163 -8.21 -4.91 14.07
N GLY A 164 -9.40 -5.07 14.66
CA GLY A 164 -9.66 -4.63 16.04
C GLY A 164 -9.42 -3.12 16.19
N ASP A 165 -8.46 -2.75 17.04
CA ASP A 165 -8.10 -1.36 17.32
C ASP A 165 -6.95 -0.87 16.41
N SER A 166 -6.76 -1.46 15.24
CA SER A 166 -5.72 -1.08 14.30
C SER A 166 -6.23 -1.04 12.86
N LEU A 167 -5.52 -0.25 12.04
CA LEU A 167 -5.73 -0.11 10.62
C LEU A 167 -4.41 -0.41 9.91
N THR A 168 -4.35 -1.47 9.12
CA THR A 168 -3.19 -1.82 8.30
C THR A 168 -3.37 -1.29 6.88
N MET A 169 -2.42 -0.49 6.41
CA MET A 169 -2.43 0.08 5.05
C MET A 169 -2.30 -1.03 4.02
N LEU A 170 -3.09 -0.92 2.94
CA LEU A 170 -3.06 -1.82 1.79
C LEU A 170 -2.63 -1.06 0.53
N ASN A 171 -2.11 -1.80 -0.45
CA ASN A 171 -1.87 -1.29 -1.79
C ASN A 171 -3.18 -1.17 -2.61
N GLN A 172 -3.08 -0.76 -3.88
CA GLN A 172 -4.25 -0.59 -4.75
C GLN A 172 -4.95 -1.92 -5.12
N GLU A 173 -4.25 -3.05 -4.98
CA GLU A 173 -4.77 -4.40 -5.16
C GLU A 173 -5.34 -5.00 -3.86
N LEU A 174 -5.50 -4.18 -2.82
CA LEU A 174 -5.99 -4.58 -1.48
C LEU A 174 -5.11 -5.64 -0.80
N GLN A 175 -3.79 -5.58 -1.03
CA GLN A 175 -2.82 -6.47 -0.42
C GLN A 175 -2.00 -5.74 0.64
N LYS A 176 -1.61 -6.45 1.70
CA LYS A 176 -0.64 -5.94 2.68
C LYS A 176 0.76 -5.90 2.06
N ALA A 177 1.59 -4.97 2.52
CA ALA A 177 2.99 -4.95 2.15
C ALA A 177 3.68 -6.25 2.60
N ALA A 178 4.49 -6.83 1.71
CA ALA A 178 5.26 -8.05 1.98
C ALA A 178 6.62 -7.71 2.63
N SER A 179 6.62 -6.85 3.64
CA SER A 179 7.84 -6.47 4.37
C SER A 179 7.56 -6.42 5.87
N ASP A 180 8.62 -6.51 6.69
CA ASP A 180 8.54 -6.44 8.15
C ASP A 180 8.43 -5.00 8.69
N LEU A 181 8.33 -4.00 7.80
CA LEU A 181 8.16 -2.61 8.17
C LEU A 181 6.74 -2.34 8.70
N ASN A 182 6.60 -1.32 9.53
CA ASN A 182 5.30 -0.97 10.10
C ASN A 182 4.42 -0.20 9.11
N TYR A 183 3.30 -0.79 8.73
CA TYR A 183 2.24 -0.13 7.93
C TYR A 183 0.92 -0.01 8.71
N THR A 184 0.98 -0.07 10.04
CA THR A 184 -0.21 -0.15 10.89
C THR A 184 -0.36 1.12 11.73
N LEU A 185 -1.56 1.68 11.71
CA LEU A 185 -2.00 2.75 12.58
C LEU A 185 -2.74 2.12 13.77
N LYS A 186 -2.55 2.65 14.98
CA LYS A 186 -3.22 2.22 16.20
C LYS A 186 -4.29 3.21 16.60
N LEU A 187 -5.40 2.71 17.14
CA LEU A 187 -6.45 3.52 17.74
C LEU A 187 -5.89 4.30 18.94
N VAL A 188 -6.12 5.61 18.97
CA VAL A 188 -5.69 6.50 20.04
C VAL A 188 -6.87 7.20 20.74
N GLN A 189 -8.06 7.18 20.09
CA GLN A 189 -9.30 7.74 20.64
C GLN A 189 -10.53 7.13 19.92
#